data_1489d2dc056c1b91321a16f4380a1c62
#
_entry.id   1489d2dc056c1b91321a16f4380a1c62
#
_cell.length_a   1.000
_cell.length_b   1.000
_cell.length_c   1.000
_cell.angle_alpha   90.00
_cell.angle_beta   90.00
_cell.angle_gamma   90.00
#
_symmetry.space_group_name_H-M   'P 1'
#
loop_
_entity.id
_entity.type
_entity.pdbx_description
1 polymer ?
#
loop_
_entity_poly.entity_id
_entity_poly.type
_entity_poly.pdbx_seq_one_letter_code
_entity_poly.pdbx_strand_id
1 'polypeptide(L)'
;MAHIVILGAGTGGTPAGYEMRHLLDKSHTVTLINASDTFQFVPSNPWVALGWRETRETTFKLRPYLEKKGIQFIAQRADTIDAPHSRIHLANGDVVDYDYLVIATGPRLAFDL
;
A
#
# COMPACT_ATOMS: atom_id res chain seq x y z
N MET A 1 -22.10 -4.02 2.64
CA MET A 1 -20.80 -3.77 3.27
C MET A 1 -19.73 -4.56 2.54
N ALA A 2 -18.71 -3.87 2.07
CA ALA A 2 -17.61 -4.48 1.34
C ALA A 2 -16.26 -4.16 1.99
N HIS A 3 -15.31 -5.10 1.85
CA HIS A 3 -13.92 -4.91 2.26
C HIS A 3 -13.05 -4.77 1.00
N ILE A 4 -12.55 -3.58 0.79
CA ILE A 4 -11.66 -3.27 -0.34
C ILE A 4 -10.23 -3.33 0.17
N VAL A 5 -9.41 -4.17 -0.44
CA VAL A 5 -7.99 -4.32 -0.08
C VAL A 5 -7.13 -3.84 -1.24
N ILE A 6 -6.14 -3.02 -0.93
CA ILE A 6 -5.17 -2.50 -1.88
C ILE A 6 -3.80 -3.02 -1.50
N LEU A 7 -3.17 -3.77 -2.39
CA LEU A 7 -1.79 -4.23 -2.23
C LEU A 7 -0.83 -3.22 -2.84
N GLY A 8 0.08 -2.74 -2.01
CA GLY A 8 1.06 -1.74 -2.40
C GLY A 8 0.63 -0.33 -2.02
N ALA A 9 1.50 0.38 -1.35
CA ALA A 9 1.25 1.74 -0.86
C ALA A 9 2.25 2.75 -1.46
N GLY A 10 2.53 2.59 -2.73
CA GLY A 10 3.33 3.55 -3.50
C GLY A 10 2.48 4.65 -4.11
N THR A 11 2.96 5.22 -5.21
CA THR A 11 2.30 6.33 -5.91
C THR A 11 0.96 5.94 -6.55
N GLY A 12 0.72 4.65 -6.77
CA GLY A 12 -0.57 4.16 -7.27
C GLY A 12 -1.51 3.76 -6.13
N GLY A 13 -1.02 2.93 -5.20
CA GLY A 13 -1.87 2.36 -4.15
C GLY A 13 -2.34 3.35 -3.10
N THR A 14 -1.48 4.26 -2.66
CA THR A 14 -1.85 5.24 -1.64
C THR A 14 -2.95 6.20 -2.14
N PRO A 15 -2.83 6.84 -3.31
CA PRO A 15 -3.94 7.64 -3.83
C PRO A 15 -5.22 6.84 -4.06
N ALA A 16 -5.10 5.58 -4.52
CA ALA A 16 -6.27 4.72 -4.70
C ALA A 16 -7.00 4.50 -3.37
N GLY A 17 -6.26 4.28 -2.28
CA GLY A 17 -6.84 4.13 -0.95
C GLY A 17 -7.59 5.38 -0.49
N TYR A 18 -6.99 6.55 -0.67
CA TYR A 18 -7.64 7.82 -0.34
C TYR A 18 -8.91 8.04 -1.16
N GLU A 19 -8.85 7.78 -2.45
CA GLU A 19 -9.99 7.95 -3.35
C GLU A 19 -11.13 6.99 -2.99
N MET A 20 -10.82 5.72 -2.75
CA MET A 20 -11.81 4.74 -2.32
C MET A 20 -12.46 5.15 -1.00
N ARG A 21 -11.66 5.61 -0.03
CA ARG A 21 -12.21 6.05 1.25
C ARG A 21 -13.11 7.27 1.10
N HIS A 22 -12.76 8.16 0.19
CA HIS A 22 -13.54 9.37 -0.08
C HIS A 22 -14.88 9.05 -0.75
N LEU A 23 -14.86 8.16 -1.75
CA LEU A 23 -16.05 7.85 -2.56
C LEU A 23 -17.02 6.89 -1.85
N LEU A 24 -16.52 6.00 -1.00
CA LEU A 24 -17.33 5.01 -0.32
C LEU A 24 -17.82 5.52 1.04
N ASP A 25 -19.01 5.12 1.42
CA ASP A 25 -19.49 5.45 2.74
C ASP A 25 -18.76 4.64 3.83
N LYS A 26 -19.00 4.98 5.09
CA LYS A 26 -18.27 4.40 6.22
C LYS A 26 -18.65 2.95 6.52
N SER A 27 -19.69 2.40 5.88
CA SER A 27 -20.04 0.99 6.03
C SER A 27 -19.06 0.07 5.33
N HIS A 28 -18.30 0.59 4.36
CA HIS A 28 -17.27 -0.14 3.66
C HIS A 28 -15.91 0.06 4.32
N THR A 29 -15.10 -0.98 4.33
CA THR A 29 -13.75 -0.95 4.89
C THR A 29 -12.71 -0.88 3.78
N VAL A 30 -11.73 0.00 3.93
CA VAL A 30 -10.60 0.12 3.01
C VAL A 30 -9.32 -0.20 3.78
N THR A 31 -8.56 -1.16 3.27
CA THR A 31 -7.30 -1.61 3.87
C THR A 31 -6.18 -1.52 2.85
N LEU A 32 -5.08 -0.90 3.24
CA LEU A 32 -3.83 -0.91 2.49
C LEU A 32 -2.86 -1.90 3.13
N ILE A 33 -2.24 -2.74 2.29
CA ILE A 33 -1.20 -3.68 2.71
C ILE A 33 0.08 -3.32 1.97
N ASN A 34 1.16 -3.10 2.70
CA ASN A 34 2.46 -2.82 2.13
C ASN A 34 3.55 -3.48 2.97
N ALA A 35 4.63 -3.93 2.33
CA ALA A 35 5.73 -4.57 3.04
C ALA A 35 6.44 -3.61 3.99
N SER A 36 6.47 -2.32 3.66
CA SER A 36 7.09 -1.27 4.48
C SER A 36 6.02 -0.29 4.97
N ASP A 37 6.26 0.31 6.13
CA ASP A 37 5.43 1.38 6.67
C ASP A 37 5.81 2.77 6.15
N THR A 38 6.79 2.84 5.25
CA THR A 38 7.33 4.09 4.72
C THR A 38 6.89 4.31 3.29
N PHE A 39 6.38 5.52 3.00
CA PHE A 39 6.11 5.97 1.64
C PHE A 39 7.36 6.63 1.08
N GLN A 40 7.76 6.22 -0.13
CA GLN A 40 8.84 6.82 -0.89
C GLN A 40 8.25 7.55 -2.09
N PHE A 41 8.49 8.86 -2.18
CA PHE A 41 8.09 9.63 -3.35
C PHE A 41 9.11 9.43 -4.47
N VAL A 42 8.92 8.40 -5.26
CA VAL A 42 9.85 7.97 -6.31
C VAL A 42 10.22 9.06 -7.31
N PRO A 43 9.32 9.96 -7.73
CA PRO A 43 9.69 11.06 -8.64
C PRO A 43 10.80 11.98 -8.11
N SER A 44 11.04 12.00 -6.80
CA SER A 44 12.12 12.80 -6.19
C SER A 44 13.47 12.07 -6.13
N ASN A 45 13.54 10.80 -6.53
CA ASN A 45 14.77 10.02 -6.45
C ASN A 45 15.95 10.65 -7.21
N PRO A 46 15.78 11.24 -8.40
CA PRO A 46 16.89 11.92 -9.09
C PRO A 46 17.52 13.02 -8.24
N TRP A 47 16.74 13.75 -7.46
CA TRP A 47 17.26 14.81 -6.59
C TRP A 47 18.07 14.25 -5.43
N VAL A 48 17.66 13.11 -4.90
CA VAL A 48 18.42 12.40 -3.87
C VAL A 48 19.75 11.89 -4.45
N ALA A 49 19.72 11.34 -5.65
CA ALA A 49 20.92 10.84 -6.33
C ALA A 49 21.93 11.96 -6.60
N LEU A 50 21.46 13.16 -6.88
CA LEU A 50 22.32 14.34 -7.13
C LEU A 50 22.74 15.07 -5.85
N GLY A 51 22.26 14.63 -4.68
CA GLY A 51 22.58 15.27 -3.41
C GLY A 51 21.80 16.55 -3.13
N TRP A 52 20.78 16.86 -3.91
CA TRP A 52 19.95 18.06 -3.71
C TRP A 52 18.90 17.87 -2.61
N ARG A 53 18.53 16.63 -2.33
CA ARG A 53 17.60 16.24 -1.29
C ARG A 53 18.17 15.07 -0.51
N GLU A 54 17.82 14.99 0.77
CA GLU A 54 18.08 13.80 1.56
C GLU A 54 16.87 12.87 1.48
N THR A 55 17.10 11.56 1.68
CA THR A 55 16.03 10.55 1.64
C THR A 55 14.90 10.89 2.60
N ARG A 56 15.21 11.41 3.79
CA ARG A 56 14.20 11.82 4.79
C ARG A 56 13.23 12.90 4.28
N GLU A 57 13.64 13.69 3.30
CA GLU A 57 12.80 14.76 2.73
C GLU A 57 11.79 14.24 1.72
N THR A 58 11.99 13.00 1.24
CA THR A 58 11.17 12.39 0.19
C THR A 58 10.39 11.17 0.70
N THR A 59 10.45 10.89 1.99
CA THR A 59 9.78 9.76 2.63
C THR A 59 8.95 10.20 3.82
N PHE A 60 7.92 9.42 4.15
CA PHE A 60 7.16 9.62 5.38
C PHE A 60 6.53 8.30 5.82
N LYS A 61 6.14 8.23 7.09
CA LYS A 61 5.45 7.06 7.64
C LYS A 61 3.98 7.09 7.21
N LEU A 62 3.52 5.96 6.67
CA LEU A 62 2.17 5.83 6.12
C LEU A 62 1.08 5.76 7.19
N ARG A 63 1.33 4.99 8.25
CA ARG A 63 0.29 4.64 9.23
C ARG A 63 -0.46 5.85 9.80
N PRO A 64 0.21 6.90 10.32
CA PRO A 64 -0.52 8.02 10.92
C PRO A 64 -1.48 8.70 9.96
N TYR A 65 -1.07 8.88 8.71
CA TYR A 65 -1.87 9.55 7.69
C TYR A 65 -3.05 8.71 7.24
N LEU A 66 -2.83 7.40 7.04
CA LEU A 66 -3.88 6.49 6.59
C LEU A 66 -4.93 6.28 7.67
N GLU A 67 -4.51 6.04 8.89
CA GLU A 67 -5.44 5.83 10.01
C GLU A 67 -6.28 7.08 10.30
N LYS A 68 -5.69 8.27 10.17
CA LYS A 68 -6.41 9.53 10.32
C LYS A 68 -7.57 9.66 9.33
N LYS A 69 -7.45 9.06 8.15
CA LYS A 69 -8.51 9.07 7.12
C LYS A 69 -9.45 7.86 7.22
N GLY A 70 -9.28 7.02 8.23
CA GLY A 70 -10.12 5.83 8.39
C GLY A 70 -9.75 4.69 7.46
N ILE A 71 -8.52 4.64 6.99
CA ILE A 71 -7.97 3.56 6.18
C ILE A 71 -7.16 2.66 7.09
N GLN A 72 -7.44 1.36 7.07
CA GLN A 72 -6.66 0.38 7.80
C GLN A 72 -5.33 0.15 7.09
N PHE A 73 -4.25 0.03 7.84
CA PHE A 73 -2.93 -0.20 7.27
C PHE A 73 -2.29 -1.42 7.91
N ILE A 74 -1.78 -2.31 7.06
CA ILE A 74 -1.07 -3.52 7.47
C ILE A 74 0.35 -3.46 6.88
N ALA A 75 1.35 -3.34 7.76
CA ALA A 75 2.76 -3.31 7.38
C ALA A 75 3.30 -4.74 7.34
N GLN A 76 2.88 -5.51 6.35
CA GLN A 76 3.30 -6.89 6.12
C GLN A 76 3.40 -7.16 4.64
N ARG A 77 4.34 -8.01 4.29
CA ARG A 77 4.47 -8.50 2.93
C ARG A 77 3.36 -9.50 2.63
N ALA A 78 2.74 -9.38 1.46
CA ALA A 78 1.80 -10.39 0.96
C ALA A 78 2.59 -11.49 0.26
N ASP A 79 2.43 -12.73 0.72
CA ASP A 79 3.13 -13.87 0.12
C ASP A 79 2.34 -14.48 -1.02
N THR A 80 1.02 -14.67 -0.84
CA THR A 80 0.19 -15.39 -1.79
C THR A 80 -1.20 -14.77 -1.84
N ILE A 81 -1.77 -14.69 -3.04
CA ILE A 81 -3.16 -14.32 -3.26
C ILE A 81 -3.91 -15.60 -3.63
N ASP A 82 -4.86 -15.98 -2.78
CA ASP A 82 -5.77 -17.08 -3.04
C ASP A 82 -7.07 -16.51 -3.63
N ALA A 83 -7.05 -16.28 -4.93
CA ALA A 83 -8.17 -15.64 -5.62
C ALA A 83 -9.47 -16.44 -5.54
N PRO A 84 -9.47 -17.78 -5.68
CA PRO A 84 -10.70 -18.55 -5.56
C PRO A 84 -11.42 -18.40 -4.22
N HIS A 85 -10.69 -18.11 -3.14
CA HIS A 85 -11.25 -17.93 -1.80
C HIS A 85 -11.25 -16.48 -1.35
N SER A 86 -10.84 -15.54 -2.20
CA SER A 86 -10.75 -14.10 -1.89
C SER A 86 -9.95 -13.82 -0.63
N ARG A 87 -8.74 -14.36 -0.56
CA ARG A 87 -7.85 -14.27 0.59
C ARG A 87 -6.44 -13.90 0.19
N ILE A 88 -5.78 -13.18 1.09
CA ILE A 88 -4.36 -12.84 0.95
C ILE A 88 -3.63 -13.42 2.15
N HIS A 89 -2.60 -14.23 1.90
CA HIS A 89 -1.74 -14.78 2.93
C HIS A 89 -0.54 -13.86 3.12
N LEU A 90 -0.35 -13.40 4.35
CA LEU A 90 0.75 -12.50 4.70
C LEU A 90 1.96 -13.28 5.20
N ALA A 91 3.13 -12.65 5.12
CA ALA A 91 4.40 -13.28 5.50
C ALA A 91 4.44 -13.72 6.97
N ASN A 92 3.69 -13.04 7.86
CA ASN A 92 3.62 -13.39 9.28
C ASN A 92 2.63 -14.52 9.58
N GLY A 93 1.97 -15.09 8.57
CA GLY A 93 0.99 -16.16 8.72
C GLY A 93 -0.45 -15.68 8.82
N ASP A 94 -0.69 -14.38 8.95
CA ASP A 94 -2.05 -13.84 8.97
C ASP A 94 -2.70 -13.94 7.60
N VAL A 95 -4.03 -13.97 7.60
CA VAL A 95 -4.85 -14.03 6.38
C VAL A 95 -5.82 -12.85 6.38
N VAL A 96 -5.92 -12.18 5.22
CA VAL A 96 -6.85 -11.07 5.03
C VAL A 96 -7.86 -11.47 3.97
N ASP A 97 -9.13 -11.43 4.33
CA ASP A 97 -10.23 -11.64 3.38
C ASP A 97 -10.56 -10.31 2.69
N TYR A 98 -11.01 -10.39 1.44
CA TYR A 98 -11.42 -9.21 0.69
C TYR A 98 -12.66 -9.50 -0.16
N ASP A 99 -13.40 -8.45 -0.48
CA ASP A 99 -14.46 -8.49 -1.49
C ASP A 99 -13.92 -7.97 -2.83
N TYR A 100 -13.11 -6.91 -2.79
CA TYR A 100 -12.45 -6.33 -3.96
C TYR A 100 -10.96 -6.15 -3.67
N LEU A 101 -10.14 -6.49 -4.64
CA LEU A 101 -8.69 -6.38 -4.54
C LEU A 101 -8.13 -5.50 -5.64
N VAL A 102 -7.33 -4.52 -5.25
CA VAL A 102 -6.53 -3.70 -6.16
C VAL A 102 -5.06 -4.08 -5.98
N ILE A 103 -4.40 -4.43 -7.07
CA ILE A 103 -2.97 -4.78 -7.05
C ILE A 103 -2.17 -3.61 -7.61
N ALA A 104 -1.39 -2.96 -6.75
CA ALA A 104 -0.59 -1.79 -7.09
C ALA A 104 0.83 -1.93 -6.52
N THR A 105 1.41 -3.12 -6.63
CA THR A 105 2.70 -3.45 -6.03
C THR A 105 3.90 -2.85 -6.76
N GLY A 106 3.71 -2.35 -7.98
CA GLY A 106 4.76 -1.76 -8.77
C GLY A 106 5.77 -2.76 -9.33
N PRO A 107 6.81 -2.27 -9.98
CA PRO A 107 7.83 -3.13 -10.59
C PRO A 107 8.93 -3.50 -9.59
N ARG A 108 9.63 -4.57 -9.89
CA ARG A 108 10.91 -4.92 -9.30
C ARG A 108 12.01 -4.65 -10.32
N LEU A 109 13.05 -3.95 -9.91
CA LEU A 109 14.20 -3.72 -10.78
C LEU A 109 15.03 -5.01 -10.87
N ALA A 110 15.34 -5.40 -12.10
CA ALA A 110 16.06 -6.64 -12.39
C ALA A 110 17.54 -6.34 -12.67
N PHE A 111 18.29 -6.04 -11.62
CA PHE A 111 19.72 -5.74 -11.73
C PHE A 111 20.58 -6.98 -12.01
N ASP A 112 20.00 -8.16 -11.91
CA ASP A 112 20.68 -9.45 -12.08
C ASP A 112 20.60 -10.00 -13.51
N LEU A 113 20.12 -9.22 -14.45
CA LEU A 113 20.04 -9.59 -15.87
C LEU A 113 21.35 -9.37 -16.61
#